data_282ce61134b202f4da948a6390386843
#
_entry.id   282ce61134b202f4da948a6390386843
#
_cell.length_a   1.000
_cell.length_b   1.000
_cell.length_c   1.000
_cell.angle_alpha   90.00
_cell.angle_beta   90.00
_cell.angle_gamma   90.00
#
_symmetry.space_group_name_H-M   'P 1'
#
loop_
_entity.id
_entity.type
_entity.pdbx_description
1 polymer ?
#
loop_
_entity_poly.entity_id
_entity_poly.type
_entity_poly.pdbx_seq_one_letter_code
_entity_poly.pdbx_strand_id
1 'polypeptide(L)'
;HVADVAIAGDTIAMIGDLDGASARTEIDASGLAVTPGFINMLSWATESLIEDGRSQSDIRQGVTLEIFGEGWSEGPLNVEMKTTQLGQQGDIKYEIEWTTLGDYLDYLAGRGISTNVASFVGATTVRIHEVGYDNRPPTATELDGMRALVRQGMEEGALGLGSSLIYAPAFYAQTDELIELAKVAAEYGGTYISHIRSEGNRLLEAVEELVTI
;
A
#
# COMPACT_ATOMS: atom_id res chain seq x y z
N HIS A 1 -23.93 -19.74 -9.43
CA HIS A 1 -24.83 -20.08 -8.34
C HIS A 1 -25.80 -18.91 -8.15
N VAL A 2 -27.10 -19.17 -8.19
CA VAL A 2 -28.14 -18.16 -7.96
C VAL A 2 -28.59 -18.33 -6.51
N ALA A 3 -28.53 -17.26 -5.72
CA ALA A 3 -28.90 -17.27 -4.30
C ALA A 3 -29.13 -15.82 -3.83
N ASP A 4 -29.86 -15.68 -2.74
CA ASP A 4 -29.96 -14.42 -2.02
C ASP A 4 -28.80 -14.25 -1.04
N VAL A 5 -28.49 -13.01 -0.69
CA VAL A 5 -27.44 -12.66 0.26
C VAL A 5 -28.01 -11.76 1.35
N ALA A 6 -28.02 -12.23 2.58
CA ALA A 6 -28.34 -11.41 3.75
C ALA A 6 -27.10 -10.83 4.39
N ILE A 7 -27.15 -9.54 4.71
CA ILE A 7 -26.07 -8.80 5.39
C ILE A 7 -26.61 -8.24 6.71
N ALA A 8 -25.89 -8.48 7.79
CA ALA A 8 -26.18 -7.95 9.12
C ALA A 8 -24.97 -7.16 9.63
N GLY A 9 -25.10 -5.83 9.69
CA GLY A 9 -23.99 -4.94 9.97
C GLY A 9 -22.97 -4.98 8.83
N ASP A 10 -21.76 -5.43 9.13
CA ASP A 10 -20.62 -5.58 8.21
C ASP A 10 -20.34 -7.04 7.81
N THR A 11 -21.24 -7.96 8.17
CA THR A 11 -21.03 -9.40 8.01
C THR A 11 -22.08 -10.02 7.09
N ILE A 12 -21.67 -10.94 6.21
CA ILE A 12 -22.56 -11.81 5.47
C ILE A 12 -23.18 -12.80 6.47
N ALA A 13 -24.48 -12.63 6.73
CA ALA A 13 -25.20 -13.45 7.68
C ALA A 13 -25.68 -14.79 7.07
N MET A 14 -26.08 -14.78 5.78
CA MET A 14 -26.55 -15.96 5.07
C MET A 14 -26.41 -15.79 3.57
N ILE A 15 -26.15 -16.90 2.88
CA ILE A 15 -26.27 -17.03 1.42
C ILE A 15 -27.15 -18.23 1.16
N GLY A 16 -28.26 -18.06 0.45
CA GLY A 16 -29.21 -19.15 0.17
C GLY A 16 -30.55 -18.65 -0.32
N ASP A 17 -31.57 -19.47 -0.13
CA ASP A 17 -32.96 -19.10 -0.37
C ASP A 17 -33.49 -18.36 0.86
N LEU A 18 -33.88 -17.11 0.66
CA LEU A 18 -34.41 -16.23 1.72
C LEU A 18 -35.89 -15.87 1.47
N ASP A 19 -36.60 -16.68 0.71
CA ASP A 19 -38.04 -16.48 0.45
C ASP A 19 -38.81 -16.28 1.78
N GLY A 20 -39.52 -15.16 1.89
CA GLY A 20 -40.28 -14.80 3.09
C GLY A 20 -39.45 -14.13 4.21
N ALA A 21 -38.14 -13.96 4.04
CA ALA A 21 -37.35 -13.11 4.91
C ALA A 21 -37.68 -11.61 4.64
N SER A 22 -37.36 -10.75 5.61
CA SER A 22 -37.52 -9.30 5.45
C SER A 22 -36.32 -8.59 6.00
N ALA A 23 -35.94 -7.48 5.35
CA ALA A 23 -34.83 -6.64 5.77
C ALA A 23 -35.24 -5.16 5.78
N ARG A 24 -34.46 -4.33 6.48
CA ARG A 24 -34.63 -2.87 6.44
C ARG A 24 -34.47 -2.30 5.05
N THR A 25 -33.58 -2.88 4.25
CA THR A 25 -33.30 -2.53 2.87
C THR A 25 -33.23 -3.80 2.06
N GLU A 26 -33.99 -3.88 1.01
CA GLU A 26 -33.99 -4.98 0.04
C GLU A 26 -33.60 -4.44 -1.32
N ILE A 27 -32.69 -5.11 -2.00
CA ILE A 27 -32.16 -4.75 -3.32
C ILE A 27 -32.43 -5.91 -4.26
N ASP A 28 -33.22 -5.68 -5.32
CA ASP A 28 -33.36 -6.66 -6.40
C ASP A 28 -32.06 -6.70 -7.21
N ALA A 29 -31.33 -7.81 -7.06
CA ALA A 29 -30.11 -8.10 -7.80
C ALA A 29 -30.34 -9.17 -8.89
N SER A 30 -31.57 -9.39 -9.33
CA SER A 30 -31.90 -10.36 -10.38
C SER A 30 -31.12 -10.08 -11.66
N GLY A 31 -30.39 -11.10 -12.15
CA GLY A 31 -29.53 -11.00 -13.34
C GLY A 31 -28.20 -10.27 -13.12
N LEU A 32 -27.88 -9.88 -11.89
CA LEU A 32 -26.63 -9.25 -11.49
C LEU A 32 -25.74 -10.23 -10.71
N ALA A 33 -24.46 -9.91 -10.61
CA ALA A 33 -23.53 -10.58 -9.71
C ALA A 33 -23.37 -9.74 -8.43
N VAL A 34 -23.47 -10.39 -7.27
CA VAL A 34 -23.14 -9.79 -5.98
C VAL A 34 -21.72 -10.25 -5.62
N THR A 35 -20.83 -9.31 -5.44
CA THR A 35 -19.40 -9.55 -5.12
C THR A 35 -18.98 -8.77 -3.89
N PRO A 36 -17.91 -9.18 -3.18
CA PRO A 36 -17.20 -8.27 -2.28
C PRO A 36 -16.75 -7.02 -3.04
N GLY A 37 -16.51 -5.92 -2.32
CA GLY A 37 -15.88 -4.74 -2.89
C GLY A 37 -14.51 -5.08 -3.47
N PHE A 38 -14.15 -4.41 -4.58
CA PHE A 38 -12.86 -4.64 -5.22
C PHE A 38 -11.73 -4.00 -4.41
N ILE A 39 -10.55 -4.62 -4.52
CA ILE A 39 -9.31 -4.13 -3.94
C ILE A 39 -8.44 -3.61 -5.08
N ASN A 40 -8.11 -2.32 -5.05
CA ASN A 40 -7.08 -1.75 -5.91
C ASN A 40 -5.71 -2.01 -5.27
N MET A 41 -5.02 -3.06 -5.74
CA MET A 41 -3.75 -3.52 -5.16
C MET A 41 -2.56 -2.59 -5.47
N LEU A 42 -2.73 -1.64 -6.37
CA LEU A 42 -1.70 -0.67 -6.76
C LEU A 42 -2.38 0.68 -6.97
N SER A 43 -2.69 1.35 -5.88
CA SER A 43 -3.23 2.70 -5.92
C SER A 43 -2.13 3.74 -5.73
N TRP A 44 -2.23 4.81 -6.50
CA TRP A 44 -1.40 6.01 -6.38
C TRP A 44 -2.23 7.22 -5.92
N ALA A 45 -3.38 6.95 -5.30
CA ALA A 45 -4.31 7.98 -4.85
C ALA A 45 -3.87 8.69 -3.55
N THR A 46 -2.60 8.62 -3.18
CA THR A 46 -2.09 9.16 -1.91
C THR A 46 -2.37 10.66 -1.77
N GLU A 47 -2.06 11.45 -2.80
CA GLU A 47 -2.32 12.90 -2.80
C GLU A 47 -3.77 13.24 -3.15
N SER A 48 -4.36 12.50 -4.09
CA SER A 48 -5.74 12.77 -4.53
C SER A 48 -6.77 12.53 -3.43
N LEU A 49 -6.56 11.59 -2.53
CA LEU A 49 -7.40 11.39 -1.35
C LEU A 49 -7.26 12.52 -0.32
N ILE A 50 -6.12 13.20 -0.27
CA ILE A 50 -5.95 14.41 0.53
C ILE A 50 -6.79 15.54 -0.06
N GLU A 51 -6.81 15.69 -1.38
CA GLU A 51 -7.58 16.73 -2.08
C GLU A 51 -9.08 16.42 -2.09
N ASP A 52 -9.46 15.20 -2.44
CA ASP A 52 -10.86 14.77 -2.49
C ASP A 52 -11.05 13.35 -1.93
N GLY A 53 -11.28 13.26 -0.63
CA GLY A 53 -11.51 11.99 0.08
C GLY A 53 -12.75 11.22 -0.38
N ARG A 54 -13.58 11.75 -1.27
CA ARG A 54 -14.76 11.04 -1.81
C ARG A 54 -14.39 9.90 -2.74
N SER A 55 -13.16 9.87 -3.29
CA SER A 55 -12.64 8.82 -4.18
C SER A 55 -13.65 8.36 -5.24
N GLN A 56 -14.26 9.33 -5.95
CA GLN A 56 -15.39 9.04 -6.85
C GLN A 56 -15.03 8.14 -8.03
N SER A 57 -13.78 8.16 -8.49
CA SER A 57 -13.29 7.27 -9.54
C SER A 57 -13.31 5.82 -9.11
N ASP A 58 -12.92 5.53 -7.88
CA ASP A 58 -12.77 4.19 -7.35
C ASP A 58 -14.08 3.64 -6.78
N ILE A 59 -14.74 4.41 -5.90
CA ILE A 59 -15.96 3.95 -5.23
C ILE A 59 -17.10 3.68 -6.23
N ARG A 60 -17.20 4.44 -7.32
CA ARG A 60 -18.21 4.20 -8.38
C ARG A 60 -17.94 2.99 -9.23
N GLN A 61 -16.72 2.46 -9.21
CA GLN A 61 -16.33 1.21 -9.86
C GLN A 61 -16.39 0.01 -8.89
N GLY A 62 -16.82 0.24 -7.66
CA GLY A 62 -16.93 -0.79 -6.62
C GLY A 62 -15.62 -1.10 -5.90
N VAL A 63 -14.61 -0.26 -6.04
CA VAL A 63 -13.37 -0.35 -5.23
C VAL A 63 -13.69 0.14 -3.83
N THR A 64 -13.39 -0.65 -2.83
CA THR A 64 -13.65 -0.36 -1.42
C THR A 64 -12.38 -0.35 -0.57
N LEU A 65 -11.26 -0.79 -1.12
CA LEU A 65 -9.94 -0.78 -0.50
C LEU A 65 -8.89 -0.36 -1.53
N GLU A 66 -8.09 0.62 -1.18
CA GLU A 66 -6.94 1.06 -1.95
C GLU A 66 -5.64 0.73 -1.20
N ILE A 67 -4.69 0.11 -1.90
CA ILE A 67 -3.41 -0.32 -1.33
C ILE A 67 -2.29 0.49 -1.97
N PHE A 68 -1.44 1.08 -1.11
CA PHE A 68 -0.29 1.91 -1.47
C PHE A 68 1.03 1.20 -1.18
N GLY A 69 2.13 1.82 -1.57
CA GLY A 69 3.46 1.46 -1.08
C GLY A 69 4.24 0.49 -1.95
N GLU A 70 3.95 0.39 -3.25
CA GLU A 70 4.80 -0.34 -4.20
C GLU A 70 6.14 0.38 -4.42
N GLY A 71 7.02 0.36 -3.45
CA GLY A 71 8.35 0.98 -3.50
C GLY A 71 8.44 2.31 -2.79
N TRP A 72 7.48 3.21 -2.99
CA TRP A 72 7.34 4.47 -2.27
C TRP A 72 6.15 4.39 -1.32
N SER A 73 6.34 4.86 -0.09
CA SER A 73 5.27 5.03 0.90
C SER A 73 5.32 6.44 1.49
N GLU A 74 4.20 6.92 2.02
CA GLU A 74 4.10 8.25 2.61
C GLU A 74 4.72 8.36 4.02
N GLY A 75 5.42 7.35 4.43
CA GLY A 75 6.24 7.26 5.63
C GLY A 75 7.09 5.99 5.59
N PRO A 76 8.21 5.98 6.33
CA PRO A 76 8.75 7.02 7.22
C PRO A 76 9.40 8.19 6.45
N LEU A 77 9.25 9.41 6.95
CA LEU A 77 9.80 10.61 6.33
C LEU A 77 10.73 11.36 7.32
N ASN A 78 11.95 11.68 6.88
CA ASN A 78 12.80 12.61 7.58
C ASN A 78 12.58 14.07 7.10
N VAL A 79 13.22 15.03 7.73
CA VAL A 79 13.04 16.47 7.44
C VAL A 79 13.41 16.81 5.99
N GLU A 80 14.48 16.20 5.45
CA GLU A 80 14.94 16.45 4.09
C GLU A 80 13.94 15.87 3.07
N MET A 81 13.41 14.67 3.31
CA MET A 81 12.39 14.05 2.48
C MET A 81 11.12 14.89 2.44
N LYS A 82 10.64 15.37 3.59
CA LYS A 82 9.47 16.27 3.64
C LYS A 82 9.71 17.56 2.85
N THR A 83 10.87 18.16 2.99
CA THR A 83 11.24 19.40 2.27
C THR A 83 11.26 19.15 0.75
N THR A 84 11.83 18.03 0.34
CA THR A 84 11.90 17.64 -1.07
C THR A 84 10.50 17.38 -1.64
N GLN A 85 9.68 16.63 -0.92
CA GLN A 85 8.32 16.29 -1.33
C GLN A 85 7.43 17.54 -1.45
N LEU A 86 7.50 18.47 -0.47
CA LEU A 86 6.80 19.75 -0.55
C LEU A 86 7.25 20.59 -1.76
N GLY A 87 8.54 20.56 -2.10
CA GLY A 87 9.09 21.26 -3.26
C GLY A 87 8.69 20.65 -4.61
N GLN A 88 8.31 19.38 -4.63
CA GLN A 88 7.97 18.62 -5.84
C GLN A 88 6.46 18.46 -6.07
N GLN A 89 5.62 18.92 -5.16
CA GLN A 89 4.17 18.85 -5.31
C GLN A 89 3.71 19.46 -6.64
N GLY A 90 2.82 18.74 -7.34
CA GLY A 90 2.15 19.19 -8.55
C GLY A 90 1.07 20.24 -8.31
N ASP A 91 -0.09 20.05 -8.90
CA ASP A 91 -1.24 20.95 -8.74
C ASP A 91 -1.91 20.81 -7.36
N ILE A 92 -1.86 19.62 -6.75
CA ILE A 92 -2.38 19.36 -5.40
C ILE A 92 -1.35 19.87 -4.39
N LYS A 93 -1.81 20.78 -3.50
CA LYS A 93 -0.98 21.38 -2.46
C LYS A 93 -1.50 21.00 -1.08
N TYR A 94 -0.60 20.49 -0.24
CA TYR A 94 -0.92 20.10 1.14
C TYR A 94 0.31 20.22 2.04
N GLU A 95 0.09 20.32 3.33
CA GLU A 95 1.17 20.25 4.34
C GLU A 95 1.40 18.78 4.73
N ILE A 96 2.66 18.41 4.98
CA ILE A 96 3.02 17.07 5.43
C ILE A 96 3.08 17.07 6.96
N GLU A 97 1.93 16.76 7.59
CA GLU A 97 1.76 16.78 9.04
C GLU A 97 2.21 15.48 9.72
N TRP A 98 2.45 14.43 8.96
CA TRP A 98 2.83 13.09 9.41
C TRP A 98 4.33 12.85 9.27
N THR A 99 4.85 11.83 9.96
CA THR A 99 6.25 11.39 9.91
C THR A 99 6.34 9.90 9.63
N THR A 100 5.48 9.11 10.25
CA THR A 100 5.46 7.66 10.08
C THR A 100 4.38 7.25 9.08
N LEU A 101 4.39 5.98 8.67
CA LEU A 101 3.36 5.44 7.79
C LEU A 101 2.00 5.42 8.48
N GLY A 102 1.98 5.04 9.77
CA GLY A 102 0.76 5.04 10.57
C GLY A 102 0.17 6.43 10.72
N ASP A 103 0.99 7.45 11.00
CA ASP A 103 0.54 8.84 11.07
C ASP A 103 -0.17 9.28 9.77
N TYR A 104 0.35 8.87 8.59
CA TYR A 104 -0.28 9.18 7.31
C TYR A 104 -1.63 8.50 7.13
N LEU A 105 -1.72 7.21 7.47
CA LEU A 105 -2.99 6.48 7.37
C LEU A 105 -4.04 7.06 8.34
N ASP A 106 -3.64 7.42 9.54
CA ASP A 106 -4.49 8.10 10.53
C ASP A 106 -4.92 9.50 10.04
N TYR A 107 -4.02 10.23 9.40
CA TYR A 107 -4.33 11.52 8.78
C TYR A 107 -5.42 11.37 7.72
N LEU A 108 -5.33 10.39 6.82
CA LEU A 108 -6.36 10.12 5.82
C LEU A 108 -7.70 9.70 6.47
N ALA A 109 -7.65 8.80 7.44
CA ALA A 109 -8.84 8.35 8.17
C ALA A 109 -9.53 9.51 8.89
N GLY A 110 -8.74 10.38 9.52
CA GLY A 110 -9.23 11.57 10.22
C GLY A 110 -9.91 12.61 9.29
N ARG A 111 -9.52 12.66 8.03
CA ARG A 111 -10.15 13.52 7.01
C ARG A 111 -11.50 12.97 6.52
N GLY A 112 -11.76 11.68 6.70
CA GLY A 112 -13.01 11.04 6.27
C GLY A 112 -13.02 10.68 4.80
N ILE A 113 -12.18 9.72 4.42
CA ILE A 113 -12.13 9.16 3.06
C ILE A 113 -13.22 8.10 2.84
N SER A 114 -13.67 7.92 1.60
CA SER A 114 -14.77 6.99 1.25
C SER A 114 -14.32 5.55 1.10
N THR A 115 -13.09 5.30 0.66
CA THR A 115 -12.49 3.97 0.56
C THR A 115 -11.74 3.63 1.84
N ASN A 116 -11.57 2.33 2.14
CA ASN A 116 -10.54 1.92 3.09
C ASN A 116 -9.17 2.06 2.42
N VAL A 117 -8.13 2.24 3.22
CA VAL A 117 -6.75 2.34 2.75
C VAL A 117 -5.85 1.42 3.57
N ALA A 118 -4.83 0.88 2.91
CA ALA A 118 -3.74 0.16 3.53
C ALA A 118 -2.44 0.45 2.74
N SER A 119 -1.29 0.17 3.33
CA SER A 119 -0.02 0.40 2.64
C SER A 119 1.00 -0.66 2.96
N PHE A 120 1.91 -0.88 2.02
CA PHE A 120 3.20 -1.48 2.29
C PHE A 120 4.18 -0.41 2.76
N VAL A 121 5.22 -0.81 3.48
CA VAL A 121 6.40 0.03 3.69
C VAL A 121 7.20 0.04 2.39
N GLY A 122 7.44 1.20 1.83
CA GLY A 122 8.22 1.34 0.61
C GLY A 122 9.71 1.16 0.85
N ALA A 123 10.33 0.15 0.27
CA ALA A 123 11.77 -0.09 0.38
C ALA A 123 12.59 1.11 -0.15
N THR A 124 12.10 1.80 -1.18
CA THR A 124 12.71 3.02 -1.70
C THR A 124 12.67 4.14 -0.67
N THR A 125 11.53 4.32 0.00
CA THR A 125 11.35 5.33 1.06
C THR A 125 12.33 5.09 2.20
N VAL A 126 12.42 3.85 2.68
CA VAL A 126 13.35 3.45 3.75
C VAL A 126 14.81 3.65 3.33
N ARG A 127 15.14 3.30 2.08
CA ARG A 127 16.48 3.49 1.54
C ARG A 127 16.86 4.97 1.47
N ILE A 128 15.98 5.83 0.96
CA ILE A 128 16.25 7.27 0.90
C ILE A 128 16.41 7.87 2.28
N HIS A 129 15.63 7.39 3.26
CA HIS A 129 15.70 7.86 4.62
C HIS A 129 17.11 7.69 5.23
N GLU A 130 17.76 6.54 4.99
CA GLU A 130 19.04 6.17 5.61
C GLU A 130 20.26 6.39 4.69
N VAL A 131 20.13 6.11 3.40
CA VAL A 131 21.24 6.11 2.42
C VAL A 131 21.19 7.32 1.49
N GLY A 132 19.99 7.89 1.28
CA GLY A 132 19.76 8.93 0.30
C GLY A 132 19.67 8.36 -1.13
N TYR A 133 20.08 9.17 -2.10
CA TYR A 133 20.03 8.84 -3.52
C TYR A 133 21.32 8.21 -4.07
N ASP A 134 22.26 7.87 -3.20
CA ASP A 134 23.57 7.36 -3.60
C ASP A 134 23.48 5.95 -4.21
N ASN A 135 24.21 5.75 -5.30
CA ASN A 135 24.40 4.42 -5.90
C ASN A 135 25.52 3.66 -5.17
N ARG A 136 25.22 3.18 -3.98
CA ARG A 136 26.09 2.36 -3.16
C ARG A 136 25.28 1.42 -2.25
N PRO A 137 25.84 0.33 -1.76
CA PRO A 137 25.19 -0.45 -0.71
C PRO A 137 25.10 0.38 0.60
N PRO A 138 24.12 0.09 1.47
CA PRO A 138 24.08 0.64 2.82
C PRO A 138 25.27 0.16 3.65
N THR A 139 25.76 0.98 4.57
CA THR A 139 26.62 0.51 5.66
C THR A 139 25.82 -0.37 6.62
N ALA A 140 26.50 -1.09 7.51
CA ALA A 140 25.81 -1.91 8.52
C ALA A 140 24.86 -1.09 9.40
N THR A 141 25.27 0.12 9.79
CA THR A 141 24.46 1.02 10.62
C THR A 141 23.22 1.52 9.85
N GLU A 142 23.37 1.90 8.57
CA GLU A 142 22.25 2.31 7.73
C GLU A 142 21.27 1.15 7.50
N LEU A 143 21.77 -0.06 7.25
CA LEU A 143 20.92 -1.25 7.11
C LEU A 143 20.16 -1.56 8.40
N ASP A 144 20.77 -1.41 9.55
CA ASP A 144 20.10 -1.57 10.84
C ASP A 144 19.03 -0.48 11.05
N GLY A 145 19.30 0.76 10.64
CA GLY A 145 18.31 1.85 10.59
C GLY A 145 17.13 1.50 9.68
N MET A 146 17.41 1.03 8.46
CA MET A 146 16.38 0.59 7.51
C MET A 146 15.50 -0.52 8.09
N ARG A 147 16.10 -1.54 8.74
CA ARG A 147 15.35 -2.60 9.44
C ARG A 147 14.44 -2.06 10.55
N ALA A 148 14.93 -1.07 11.32
CA ALA A 148 14.14 -0.45 12.37
C ALA A 148 12.93 0.30 11.81
N LEU A 149 13.08 1.01 10.68
CA LEU A 149 12.00 1.70 10.00
C LEU A 149 10.95 0.73 9.42
N VAL A 150 11.39 -0.39 8.83
CA VAL A 150 10.44 -1.44 8.37
C VAL A 150 9.69 -2.02 9.57
N ARG A 151 10.37 -2.31 10.67
CA ARG A 151 9.74 -2.82 11.90
C ARG A 151 8.68 -1.86 12.41
N GLN A 152 9.00 -0.58 12.48
CA GLN A 152 8.06 0.45 12.89
C GLN A 152 6.81 0.45 12.00
N GLY A 153 6.98 0.47 10.67
CA GLY A 153 5.84 0.44 9.75
C GLY A 153 4.99 -0.82 9.90
N MET A 154 5.60 -1.98 10.17
CA MET A 154 4.86 -3.22 10.45
C MET A 154 4.09 -3.16 11.76
N GLU A 155 4.66 -2.57 12.80
CA GLU A 155 3.98 -2.34 14.10
C GLU A 155 2.81 -1.36 13.97
N GLU A 156 2.89 -0.44 13.02
CA GLU A 156 1.84 0.51 12.66
C GLU A 156 0.76 -0.07 11.72
N GLY A 157 0.89 -1.35 11.33
CA GLY A 157 -0.12 -2.08 10.56
C GLY A 157 0.12 -2.15 9.06
N ALA A 158 1.33 -1.94 8.58
CA ALA A 158 1.68 -2.15 7.18
C ALA A 158 1.46 -3.61 6.75
N LEU A 159 1.13 -3.81 5.46
CA LEU A 159 0.88 -5.13 4.88
C LEU A 159 2.16 -5.93 4.61
N GLY A 160 3.30 -5.27 4.63
CA GLY A 160 4.59 -5.86 4.31
C GLY A 160 5.56 -4.85 3.70
N LEU A 161 6.47 -5.33 2.85
CA LEU A 161 7.46 -4.53 2.16
C LEU A 161 7.14 -4.43 0.67
N GLY A 162 7.14 -3.22 0.09
CA GLY A 162 6.98 -2.98 -1.34
C GLY A 162 8.26 -2.43 -1.97
N SER A 163 8.57 -2.83 -3.20
CA SER A 163 9.70 -2.27 -3.94
C SER A 163 9.34 -1.94 -5.39
N SER A 164 10.11 -1.02 -6.01
CA SER A 164 9.97 -0.63 -7.41
C SER A 164 11.35 -0.59 -8.06
N LEU A 165 11.92 -1.77 -8.33
CA LEU A 165 13.34 -1.96 -8.64
C LEU A 165 13.77 -1.48 -10.04
N ILE A 166 12.83 -1.14 -10.91
CA ILE A 166 13.12 -0.57 -12.23
C ILE A 166 13.50 0.92 -12.15
N TYR A 167 13.16 1.60 -11.06
CA TYR A 167 13.37 3.04 -10.88
C TYR A 167 14.51 3.34 -9.91
N ALA A 168 15.34 4.36 -10.21
CA ALA A 168 16.31 4.87 -9.24
C ALA A 168 15.59 5.70 -8.14
N PRO A 169 16.05 5.65 -6.88
CA PRO A 169 17.24 4.97 -6.38
C PRO A 169 16.99 3.49 -5.98
N ALA A 170 15.77 2.97 -6.07
CA ALA A 170 15.47 1.57 -5.78
C ALA A 170 16.30 0.59 -6.63
N PHE A 171 16.61 0.96 -7.88
CA PHE A 171 17.46 0.19 -8.77
C PHE A 171 18.86 -0.09 -8.20
N TYR A 172 19.34 0.73 -7.27
CA TYR A 172 20.65 0.57 -6.63
C TYR A 172 20.65 -0.44 -5.48
N ALA A 173 19.46 -0.76 -4.95
CA ALA A 173 19.32 -1.79 -3.91
C ALA A 173 19.75 -3.15 -4.45
N GLN A 174 20.60 -3.86 -3.70
CA GLN A 174 20.98 -5.21 -4.01
C GLN A 174 19.98 -6.20 -3.42
N THR A 175 19.91 -7.40 -3.99
CA THR A 175 18.99 -8.45 -3.54
C THR A 175 19.15 -8.75 -2.04
N ASP A 176 20.39 -8.81 -1.54
CA ASP A 176 20.68 -9.05 -0.12
C ASP A 176 20.10 -7.96 0.80
N GLU A 177 20.13 -6.70 0.38
CA GLU A 177 19.50 -5.59 1.10
C GLU A 177 17.97 -5.82 1.23
N LEU A 178 17.33 -6.17 0.13
CA LEU A 178 15.88 -6.43 0.09
C LEU A 178 15.50 -7.64 0.93
N ILE A 179 16.29 -8.73 0.89
CA ILE A 179 16.10 -9.91 1.74
C ILE A 179 16.12 -9.52 3.22
N GLU A 180 17.08 -8.70 3.63
CA GLU A 180 17.19 -8.28 5.04
C GLU A 180 16.00 -7.43 5.50
N LEU A 181 15.43 -6.62 4.63
CA LEU A 181 14.22 -5.85 4.93
C LEU A 181 12.97 -6.74 4.89
N ALA A 182 12.86 -7.64 3.91
CA ALA A 182 11.73 -8.57 3.79
C ALA A 182 11.65 -9.54 4.98
N LYS A 183 12.80 -9.99 5.53
CA LYS A 183 12.85 -10.77 6.77
C LYS A 183 12.16 -10.07 7.94
N VAL A 184 12.38 -8.75 8.08
CA VAL A 184 11.72 -7.97 9.14
C VAL A 184 10.21 -7.94 8.92
N ALA A 185 9.74 -7.70 7.69
CA ALA A 185 8.31 -7.74 7.39
C ALA A 185 7.70 -9.13 7.68
N ALA A 186 8.43 -10.21 7.35
CA ALA A 186 8.02 -11.59 7.60
C ALA A 186 7.86 -11.92 9.09
N GLU A 187 8.64 -11.30 10.00
CA GLU A 187 8.46 -11.46 11.46
C GLU A 187 7.05 -11.09 11.93
N TYR A 188 6.37 -10.22 11.19
CA TYR A 188 5.01 -9.74 11.45
C TYR A 188 3.95 -10.41 10.55
N GLY A 189 4.33 -11.43 9.77
CA GLY A 189 3.44 -12.08 8.81
C GLY A 189 3.15 -11.23 7.56
N GLY A 190 3.95 -10.20 7.30
CA GLY A 190 3.83 -9.36 6.12
C GLY A 190 4.28 -10.07 4.84
N THR A 191 3.86 -9.52 3.70
CA THR A 191 4.19 -10.02 2.37
C THR A 191 5.16 -9.08 1.66
N TYR A 192 5.76 -9.56 0.57
CA TYR A 192 6.60 -8.75 -0.31
C TYR A 192 5.92 -8.57 -1.67
N ILE A 193 5.90 -7.33 -2.16
CA ILE A 193 5.46 -6.99 -3.52
C ILE A 193 6.55 -6.21 -4.25
N SER A 194 6.58 -6.32 -5.58
CA SER A 194 7.61 -5.63 -6.37
C SER A 194 7.15 -5.26 -7.76
N HIS A 195 7.41 -4.02 -8.15
CA HIS A 195 7.67 -3.68 -9.53
C HIS A 195 9.09 -4.16 -9.84
N ILE A 196 9.20 -5.28 -10.53
CA ILE A 196 10.44 -6.02 -10.70
C ILE A 196 11.50 -5.22 -11.48
N ARG A 197 12.76 -5.61 -11.34
CA ARG A 197 13.93 -4.88 -11.88
C ARG A 197 13.95 -4.77 -13.40
N SER A 198 13.30 -5.69 -14.10
CA SER A 198 13.20 -5.67 -15.56
C SER A 198 11.94 -6.39 -16.03
N GLU A 199 11.18 -5.72 -16.89
CA GLU A 199 10.03 -6.29 -17.61
C GLU A 199 10.37 -6.64 -19.07
N GLY A 200 11.62 -6.45 -19.45
CA GLY A 200 12.13 -6.65 -20.81
C GLY A 200 12.95 -7.94 -20.97
N ASN A 201 14.12 -7.80 -21.57
CA ASN A 201 15.01 -8.91 -21.93
C ASN A 201 15.63 -9.65 -20.72
N ARG A 202 15.50 -9.11 -19.51
CA ARG A 202 15.94 -9.72 -18.25
C ARG A 202 14.78 -10.07 -17.32
N LEU A 203 13.60 -10.33 -17.88
CA LEU A 203 12.40 -10.63 -17.11
C LEU A 203 12.58 -11.88 -16.23
N LEU A 204 13.12 -12.96 -16.75
CA LEU A 204 13.30 -14.20 -15.99
C LEU A 204 14.23 -14.02 -14.79
N GLU A 205 15.32 -13.29 -14.96
CA GLU A 205 16.25 -12.97 -13.87
C GLU A 205 15.59 -12.09 -12.79
N ALA A 206 14.74 -11.15 -13.21
CA ALA A 206 14.01 -10.30 -12.29
C ALA A 206 12.92 -11.08 -11.51
N VAL A 207 12.29 -12.07 -12.12
CA VAL A 207 11.37 -13.00 -11.45
C VAL A 207 12.12 -13.92 -10.48
N GLU A 208 13.31 -14.41 -10.87
CA GLU A 208 14.17 -15.20 -10.00
C GLU A 208 14.62 -14.39 -8.76
N GLU A 209 14.95 -13.11 -8.95
CA GLU A 209 15.24 -12.19 -7.84
C GLU A 209 14.05 -12.07 -6.89
N LEU A 210 12.84 -11.82 -7.43
CA LEU A 210 11.60 -11.72 -6.64
C LEU A 210 11.34 -13.00 -5.80
N VAL A 211 11.56 -14.17 -6.39
CA VAL A 211 11.36 -15.47 -5.70
C VAL A 211 12.45 -15.72 -4.64
N THR A 212 13.62 -15.10 -4.81
CA THR A 212 14.75 -15.24 -3.88
C THR A 212 14.55 -14.37 -2.63
N ILE A 213 13.91 -13.21 -2.77
CA ILE A 213 13.58 -12.31 -1.68
C ILE A 213 12.44 -12.88 -0.84
#